data_57725d480532d57d3c959e0f851d8e51
#
_entry.id   57725d480532d57d3c959e0f851d8e51
#
_cell.length_a   1.000
_cell.length_b   1.000
_cell.length_c   1.000
_cell.angle_alpha   90.00
_cell.angle_beta   90.00
_cell.angle_gamma   90.00
#
_symmetry.space_group_name_H-M   'P 1'
#
loop_
_entity.id
_entity.type
_entity.pdbx_description
1 polymer ?
#
loop_
_entity_poly.entity_id
_entity_poly.type
_entity_poly.pdbx_seq_one_letter_code
_entity_poly.pdbx_strand_id
1 'polypeptide(L)'
;MQILTEEVDVEIPEPFMDLYKPCRYKAYFGGRGSAKSHSFAKALLCEGYEKKLRILCGREVQRSIKDSVKLLLDDQIEILGLQDHYTSLQNEIRGANGTVFLFAGLGAMTTDQIKSLEGINRCWIEEAQNISQRSLEVLIPTIRQPGSELWFSWNPRNANDPVDKLFRGEVTPKNAIIKKVNFDDNKFFPKELNDERLYDKETKRDRYSHIWMGEYEPTAVGAIWDRQTFHQNRREELPEMGRIVVSIDPAISSEEKSNE
;
A
#
# COMPACT_ATOMS: atom_id res chain seq x y z
N MET A 1 15.36 16.86 -38.88
CA MET A 1 14.77 16.99 -37.53
C MET A 1 15.26 15.79 -36.75
N GLN A 2 16.36 15.95 -36.00
CA GLN A 2 16.90 14.90 -35.13
C GLN A 2 16.00 14.89 -33.88
N ILE A 3 15.25 13.83 -33.69
CA ILE A 3 14.59 13.55 -32.42
C ILE A 3 15.70 12.96 -31.52
N LEU A 4 16.29 13.78 -30.68
CA LEU A 4 17.12 13.30 -29.58
C LEU A 4 16.15 12.65 -28.58
N THR A 5 16.05 11.33 -28.60
CA THR A 5 15.45 10.57 -27.50
C THR A 5 16.48 10.64 -26.35
N GLU A 6 16.26 11.51 -25.38
CA GLU A 6 16.98 11.46 -24.12
C GLU A 6 16.62 10.13 -23.44
N GLU A 7 17.60 9.25 -23.32
CA GLU A 7 17.46 8.03 -22.52
C GLU A 7 17.51 8.45 -21.05
N VAL A 8 16.43 8.18 -20.32
CA VAL A 8 16.38 8.37 -18.86
C VAL A 8 16.86 7.09 -18.20
N ASP A 9 18.03 7.14 -17.57
CA ASP A 9 18.55 6.00 -16.79
C ASP A 9 17.83 5.91 -15.44
N VAL A 10 17.08 4.83 -15.23
CA VAL A 10 16.25 4.66 -14.05
C VAL A 10 16.69 3.45 -13.24
N GLU A 11 17.30 3.73 -12.11
CA GLU A 11 17.66 2.67 -11.17
C GLU A 11 16.52 2.38 -10.19
N ILE A 12 16.09 1.12 -10.16
CA ILE A 12 15.17 0.57 -9.15
C ILE A 12 15.72 -0.77 -8.61
N PRO A 13 15.38 -1.18 -7.39
CA PRO A 13 15.74 -2.51 -6.89
C PRO A 13 15.12 -3.63 -7.74
N GLU A 14 15.86 -4.74 -7.90
CA GLU A 14 15.50 -5.87 -8.78
C GLU A 14 14.06 -6.39 -8.61
N PRO A 15 13.52 -6.57 -7.38
CA PRO A 15 12.16 -7.07 -7.21
C PRO A 15 11.09 -6.21 -7.90
N PHE A 16 11.37 -4.93 -8.14
CA PHE A 16 10.43 -3.98 -8.77
C PHE A 16 10.49 -3.98 -10.31
N MET A 17 11.41 -4.72 -10.93
CA MET A 17 11.44 -4.87 -12.40
C MET A 17 10.13 -5.44 -12.95
N ASP A 18 9.40 -6.21 -12.14
CA ASP A 18 8.09 -6.74 -12.53
C ASP A 18 6.98 -5.67 -12.61
N LEU A 19 7.23 -4.44 -12.14
CA LEU A 19 6.31 -3.32 -12.36
C LEU A 19 6.16 -2.97 -13.85
N TYR A 20 7.15 -3.30 -14.69
CA TYR A 20 7.09 -3.08 -16.13
C TYR A 20 6.40 -4.22 -16.91
N LYS A 21 6.10 -5.35 -16.26
CA LYS A 21 5.36 -6.45 -16.88
C LYS A 21 3.86 -6.15 -16.85
N PRO A 22 3.13 -6.28 -17.97
CA PRO A 22 1.68 -6.11 -17.98
C PRO A 22 1.00 -7.08 -17.02
N CYS A 23 0.24 -6.56 -16.06
CA CYS A 23 -0.49 -7.37 -15.11
C CYS A 23 -1.63 -6.56 -14.47
N ARG A 24 -2.80 -7.17 -14.30
CA ARG A 24 -3.96 -6.46 -13.75
C ARG A 24 -3.73 -5.93 -12.34
N TYR A 25 -3.10 -6.74 -11.50
CA TYR A 25 -2.81 -6.37 -10.11
C TYR A 25 -1.31 -6.47 -9.82
N LYS A 26 -0.77 -5.42 -9.23
CA LYS A 26 0.61 -5.38 -8.74
C LYS A 26 0.59 -5.03 -7.26
N ALA A 27 0.91 -5.99 -6.42
CA ALA A 27 0.75 -5.92 -4.97
C ALA A 27 2.11 -6.15 -4.29
N TYR A 28 2.67 -5.09 -3.72
CA TYR A 28 3.97 -5.14 -3.05
C TYR A 28 3.82 -4.77 -1.58
N PHE A 29 4.16 -5.72 -0.72
CA PHE A 29 4.06 -5.56 0.71
C PHE A 29 5.39 -5.85 1.42
N GLY A 30 5.58 -5.31 2.61
CA GLY A 30 6.79 -5.55 3.40
C GLY A 30 7.16 -4.40 4.30
N GLY A 31 8.31 -4.52 4.95
CA GLY A 31 8.79 -3.57 5.95
C GLY A 31 9.19 -2.20 5.41
N ARG A 32 9.58 -1.33 6.33
CA ARG A 32 10.15 -0.01 6.02
C ARG A 32 11.48 -0.14 5.29
N GLY A 33 11.82 0.88 4.50
CA GLY A 33 13.12 0.97 3.80
C GLY A 33 13.23 0.10 2.56
N SER A 34 12.19 -0.62 2.15
CA SER A 34 12.18 -1.48 0.97
C SER A 34 12.08 -0.75 -0.38
N ALA A 35 12.05 0.59 -0.39
CA ALA A 35 11.90 1.44 -1.57
C ALA A 35 10.58 1.26 -2.36
N LYS A 36 9.53 0.67 -1.78
CA LYS A 36 8.23 0.45 -2.46
C LYS A 36 7.70 1.72 -3.12
N SER A 37 7.44 2.76 -2.34
CA SER A 37 6.82 4.01 -2.85
C SER A 37 7.69 4.70 -3.90
N HIS A 38 9.02 4.74 -3.71
CA HIS A 38 9.96 5.30 -4.68
C HIS A 38 9.97 4.53 -6.00
N SER A 39 9.99 3.20 -5.95
CA SER A 39 9.98 2.35 -7.15
C SER A 39 8.67 2.47 -7.92
N PHE A 40 7.54 2.56 -7.22
CA PHE A 40 6.22 2.78 -7.83
C PHE A 40 6.14 4.14 -8.50
N ALA A 41 6.60 5.20 -7.83
CA ALA A 41 6.65 6.55 -8.40
C ALA A 41 7.51 6.62 -9.66
N LYS A 42 8.73 6.08 -9.61
CA LYS A 42 9.63 6.00 -10.77
C LYS A 42 8.99 5.24 -11.93
N ALA A 43 8.45 4.05 -11.68
CA ALA A 43 7.84 3.23 -12.74
C ALA A 43 6.64 3.93 -13.39
N LEU A 44 5.78 4.59 -12.60
CA LEU A 44 4.63 5.33 -13.14
C LEU A 44 5.03 6.58 -13.93
N LEU A 45 6.08 7.30 -13.49
CA LEU A 45 6.63 8.43 -14.23
C LEU A 45 7.23 7.99 -15.56
N CYS A 46 8.00 6.90 -15.59
CA CYS A 46 8.56 6.35 -16.83
C CYS A 46 7.48 5.87 -17.79
N GLU A 47 6.49 5.09 -17.32
CA GLU A 47 5.37 4.68 -18.18
C GLU A 47 4.57 5.88 -18.71
N GLY A 48 4.33 6.89 -17.88
CA GLY A 48 3.63 8.11 -18.25
C GLY A 48 4.42 9.01 -19.20
N TYR A 49 5.75 8.92 -19.18
CA TYR A 49 6.64 9.58 -20.15
C TYR A 49 6.53 8.93 -21.53
N GLU A 50 6.61 7.60 -21.57
CA GLU A 50 6.58 6.83 -22.82
C GLU A 50 5.23 6.90 -23.55
N LYS A 51 4.15 6.90 -22.80
CA LYS A 51 2.77 6.83 -23.36
C LYS A 51 1.80 7.68 -22.55
N LYS A 52 0.82 8.27 -23.26
CA LYS A 52 -0.23 9.04 -22.62
C LYS A 52 -1.07 8.16 -21.68
N LEU A 53 -1.02 8.44 -20.38
CA LEU A 53 -1.75 7.72 -19.35
C LEU A 53 -2.56 8.67 -18.47
N ARG A 54 -3.67 8.16 -17.98
CA ARG A 54 -4.42 8.75 -16.87
C ARG A 54 -4.17 7.91 -15.62
N ILE A 55 -3.46 8.47 -14.66
CA ILE A 55 -2.94 7.77 -13.49
C ILE A 55 -3.63 8.32 -12.24
N LEU A 56 -4.23 7.45 -11.44
CA LEU A 56 -4.77 7.80 -10.13
C LEU A 56 -3.81 7.35 -9.04
N CYS A 57 -3.38 8.28 -8.20
CA CYS A 57 -2.70 7.98 -6.95
C CYS A 57 -3.70 8.15 -5.82
N GLY A 58 -3.98 7.08 -5.06
CA GLY A 58 -5.00 7.02 -4.03
C GLY A 58 -4.45 6.60 -2.67
N ARG A 59 -5.05 7.15 -1.62
CA ARG A 59 -5.00 6.67 -0.24
C ARG A 59 -6.42 6.65 0.35
N GLU A 60 -6.64 5.91 1.42
CA GLU A 60 -7.93 5.99 2.12
C GLU A 60 -8.15 7.38 2.70
N VAL A 61 -7.14 8.01 3.31
CA VAL A 61 -7.23 9.34 3.94
C VAL A 61 -6.64 10.43 3.05
N GLN A 62 -7.47 11.42 2.68
CA GLN A 62 -7.10 12.46 1.73
C GLN A 62 -5.99 13.41 2.19
N ARG A 63 -5.94 13.78 3.48
CA ARG A 63 -5.00 14.79 3.99
C ARG A 63 -3.53 14.42 3.76
N SER A 64 -3.21 13.13 3.78
CA SER A 64 -1.83 12.64 3.65
C SER A 64 -1.37 12.45 2.19
N ILE A 65 -2.26 12.48 1.19
CA ILE A 65 -1.87 12.13 -0.18
C ILE A 65 -1.10 13.24 -0.89
N LYS A 66 -1.51 14.51 -0.67
CA LYS A 66 -0.82 15.66 -1.27
C LYS A 66 0.55 15.88 -0.67
N ASP A 67 0.66 15.68 0.64
CA ASP A 67 1.88 15.93 1.41
C ASP A 67 2.89 14.78 1.32
N SER A 68 2.52 13.64 0.74
CA SER A 68 3.39 12.47 0.64
C SER A 68 3.55 11.94 -0.78
N VAL A 69 2.48 11.45 -1.42
CA VAL A 69 2.58 10.83 -2.75
C VAL A 69 2.89 11.85 -3.83
N LYS A 70 2.22 13.03 -3.77
CA LYS A 70 2.48 14.10 -4.73
C LYS A 70 3.89 14.64 -4.56
N LEU A 71 4.31 14.96 -3.34
CA LEU A 71 5.66 15.42 -3.06
C LEU A 71 6.71 14.40 -3.52
N LEU A 72 6.49 13.10 -3.23
CA LEU A 72 7.36 12.04 -3.71
C LEU A 72 7.49 12.01 -5.24
N LEU A 73 6.39 12.20 -5.97
CA LEU A 73 6.42 12.26 -7.43
C LEU A 73 7.16 13.52 -7.91
N ASP A 74 6.97 14.66 -7.27
CA ASP A 74 7.67 15.90 -7.58
C ASP A 74 9.21 15.71 -7.39
N ASP A 75 9.63 15.11 -6.27
CA ASP A 75 11.03 14.79 -6.01
C ASP A 75 11.60 13.82 -7.06
N GLN A 76 10.80 12.80 -7.46
CA GLN A 76 11.26 11.85 -8.47
C GLN A 76 11.32 12.46 -9.88
N ILE A 77 10.45 13.41 -10.21
CA ILE A 77 10.53 14.19 -11.46
C ILE A 77 11.86 14.96 -11.51
N GLU A 78 12.26 15.57 -10.39
CA GLU A 78 13.53 16.30 -10.29
C GLU A 78 14.74 15.36 -10.39
N ILE A 79 14.74 14.27 -9.63
CA ILE A 79 15.82 13.27 -9.62
C ILE A 79 16.03 12.63 -11.01
N LEU A 80 14.95 12.38 -11.74
CA LEU A 80 14.99 11.77 -13.07
C LEU A 80 15.23 12.78 -14.20
N GLY A 81 15.32 14.08 -13.90
CA GLY A 81 15.51 15.12 -14.92
C GLY A 81 14.30 15.30 -15.84
N LEU A 82 13.08 15.04 -15.36
CA LEU A 82 11.84 15.05 -16.16
C LEU A 82 11.05 16.37 -16.06
N GLN A 83 11.67 17.47 -15.57
CA GLN A 83 11.00 18.75 -15.34
C GLN A 83 10.51 19.40 -16.65
N ASP A 84 11.20 19.15 -17.76
CA ASP A 84 10.78 19.66 -19.07
C ASP A 84 9.56 18.92 -19.63
N HIS A 85 9.32 17.70 -19.14
CA HIS A 85 8.15 16.89 -19.55
C HIS A 85 6.97 17.05 -18.61
N TYR A 86 7.20 17.06 -17.28
CA TYR A 86 6.12 17.10 -16.29
C TYR A 86 5.98 18.48 -15.65
N THR A 87 4.75 18.99 -15.63
CA THR A 87 4.37 20.22 -14.91
C THR A 87 3.55 19.84 -13.68
N SER A 88 4.07 20.14 -12.49
CA SER A 88 3.36 19.93 -11.23
C SER A 88 2.42 21.10 -10.94
N LEU A 89 1.14 20.81 -10.80
CA LEU A 89 0.08 21.75 -10.43
C LEU A 89 -0.41 21.45 -9.01
N GLN A 90 -1.25 22.31 -8.45
CA GLN A 90 -1.73 22.15 -7.07
C GLN A 90 -2.42 20.81 -6.80
N ASN A 91 -3.19 20.28 -7.76
CA ASN A 91 -4.03 19.09 -7.58
C ASN A 91 -3.72 17.94 -8.55
N GLU A 92 -2.79 18.14 -9.47
CA GLU A 92 -2.45 17.16 -10.50
C GLU A 92 -1.02 17.39 -11.00
N ILE A 93 -0.45 16.39 -11.69
CA ILE A 93 0.80 16.52 -12.45
C ILE A 93 0.46 16.22 -13.91
N ARG A 94 0.91 17.06 -14.84
CA ARG A 94 0.65 16.91 -16.28
C ARG A 94 1.92 16.67 -17.05
N GLY A 95 1.91 15.65 -17.90
CA GLY A 95 2.96 15.39 -18.89
C GLY A 95 2.68 16.13 -20.20
N ALA A 96 3.74 16.54 -20.91
CA ALA A 96 3.67 17.20 -22.21
C ALA A 96 2.97 16.35 -23.29
N ASN A 97 3.01 15.01 -23.16
CA ASN A 97 2.30 14.07 -24.02
C ASN A 97 0.81 13.92 -23.68
N GLY A 98 0.31 14.65 -22.67
CA GLY A 98 -1.06 14.59 -22.18
C GLY A 98 -1.31 13.51 -21.11
N THR A 99 -0.26 12.94 -20.52
CA THR A 99 -0.35 12.14 -19.29
C THR A 99 -0.84 13.02 -18.15
N VAL A 100 -1.64 12.46 -17.25
CA VAL A 100 -2.10 13.16 -16.05
C VAL A 100 -2.07 12.24 -14.83
N PHE A 101 -1.49 12.75 -13.73
CA PHE A 101 -1.58 12.15 -12.40
C PHE A 101 -2.64 12.89 -11.60
N LEU A 102 -3.58 12.15 -11.05
CA LEU A 102 -4.66 12.62 -10.20
C LEU A 102 -4.48 12.09 -8.78
N PHE A 103 -4.89 12.84 -7.79
CA PHE A 103 -4.73 12.50 -6.37
C PHE A 103 -6.08 12.46 -5.67
N ALA A 104 -6.41 11.35 -4.99
CA ALA A 104 -7.70 11.18 -4.33
C ALA A 104 -7.61 10.46 -2.98
N GLY A 105 -8.32 10.99 -1.98
CA GLY A 105 -8.62 10.30 -0.72
C GLY A 105 -9.92 9.53 -0.84
N LEU A 106 -9.83 8.20 -0.90
CA LEU A 106 -10.95 7.33 -1.26
C LEU A 106 -12.02 7.24 -0.16
N GLY A 107 -11.62 7.25 1.11
CA GLY A 107 -12.54 7.09 2.24
C GLY A 107 -13.58 8.20 2.39
N ALA A 108 -13.23 9.43 1.94
CA ALA A 108 -14.15 10.56 1.97
C ALA A 108 -15.02 10.68 0.70
N MET A 109 -14.72 9.88 -0.34
CA MET A 109 -15.47 9.93 -1.59
C MET A 109 -16.78 9.15 -1.49
N THR A 110 -17.83 9.70 -2.08
CA THR A 110 -19.06 8.94 -2.30
C THR A 110 -18.83 7.87 -3.37
N THR A 111 -19.69 6.86 -3.41
CA THR A 111 -19.66 5.83 -4.43
C THR A 111 -19.68 6.42 -5.85
N ASP A 112 -20.49 7.46 -6.08
CA ASP A 112 -20.60 8.11 -7.38
C ASP A 112 -19.36 8.92 -7.74
N GLN A 113 -18.70 9.54 -6.76
CA GLN A 113 -17.41 10.20 -6.97
C GLN A 113 -16.30 9.19 -7.35
N ILE A 114 -16.25 8.01 -6.71
CA ILE A 114 -15.31 6.95 -7.09
C ILE A 114 -15.64 6.46 -8.50
N LYS A 115 -16.90 6.24 -8.84
CA LYS A 115 -17.33 5.85 -10.19
C LYS A 115 -16.96 6.89 -11.26
N SER A 116 -16.89 8.17 -10.90
CA SER A 116 -16.46 9.24 -11.82
C SER A 116 -14.98 9.19 -12.20
N LEU A 117 -14.18 8.36 -11.51
CA LEU A 117 -12.78 8.06 -11.87
C LEU A 117 -12.65 7.10 -13.07
N GLU A 118 -13.67 6.99 -13.88
CA GLU A 118 -13.64 6.23 -15.12
C GLU A 118 -12.57 6.76 -16.10
N GLY A 119 -11.99 5.87 -16.89
CA GLY A 119 -10.93 6.24 -17.86
C GLY A 119 -9.50 6.20 -17.27
N ILE A 120 -9.31 5.73 -16.03
CA ILE A 120 -7.99 5.53 -15.43
C ILE A 120 -7.29 4.31 -16.06
N ASN A 121 -6.03 4.49 -16.45
CA ASN A 121 -5.16 3.44 -16.97
C ASN A 121 -4.32 2.77 -15.89
N ARG A 122 -3.85 3.53 -14.91
CA ARG A 122 -3.08 3.07 -13.75
C ARG A 122 -3.68 3.63 -12.48
N CYS A 123 -3.88 2.78 -11.50
CA CYS A 123 -4.37 3.20 -10.19
C CYS A 123 -3.41 2.69 -9.12
N TRP A 124 -2.66 3.58 -8.48
CA TRP A 124 -1.78 3.25 -7.38
C TRP A 124 -2.41 3.61 -6.04
N ILE A 125 -2.63 2.61 -5.21
CA ILE A 125 -3.09 2.76 -3.82
C ILE A 125 -1.88 2.62 -2.90
N GLU A 126 -1.49 3.72 -2.31
CA GLU A 126 -0.37 3.81 -1.38
C GLU A 126 -0.89 3.74 0.06
N GLU A 127 -0.11 3.12 0.97
CA GLU A 127 -0.55 2.74 2.32
C GLU A 127 -1.85 1.91 2.32
N ALA A 128 -1.91 0.92 1.43
CA ALA A 128 -3.12 0.15 1.20
C ALA A 128 -3.60 -0.68 2.40
N GLN A 129 -2.79 -0.83 3.47
CA GLN A 129 -3.26 -1.42 4.74
C GLN A 129 -4.42 -0.64 5.37
N ASN A 130 -4.59 0.62 5.01
CA ASN A 130 -5.67 1.47 5.53
C ASN A 130 -6.94 1.45 4.67
N ILE A 131 -6.89 0.85 3.46
CA ILE A 131 -8.03 0.88 2.54
C ILE A 131 -9.23 0.11 3.11
N SER A 132 -10.41 0.72 3.02
CA SER A 132 -11.63 0.06 3.45
C SER A 132 -12.13 -0.97 2.42
N GLN A 133 -12.87 -1.97 2.89
CA GLN A 133 -13.52 -2.95 2.03
C GLN A 133 -14.44 -2.27 1.00
N ARG A 134 -15.19 -1.26 1.45
CA ARG A 134 -16.07 -0.45 0.59
C ARG A 134 -15.28 0.23 -0.54
N SER A 135 -14.14 0.86 -0.21
CA SER A 135 -13.31 1.54 -1.22
C SER A 135 -12.80 0.55 -2.28
N LEU A 136 -12.36 -0.65 -1.88
CA LEU A 136 -11.93 -1.70 -2.81
C LEU A 136 -13.08 -2.17 -3.72
N GLU A 137 -14.25 -2.46 -3.15
CA GLU A 137 -15.42 -2.97 -3.88
C GLU A 137 -15.94 -2.00 -4.94
N VAL A 138 -15.80 -0.69 -4.71
CA VAL A 138 -16.21 0.32 -5.69
C VAL A 138 -15.08 0.63 -6.68
N LEU A 139 -13.84 0.74 -6.21
CA LEU A 139 -12.70 1.14 -7.04
C LEU A 139 -12.32 0.08 -8.08
N ILE A 140 -12.21 -1.19 -7.67
CA ILE A 140 -11.75 -2.26 -8.57
C ILE A 140 -12.59 -2.36 -9.84
N PRO A 141 -13.94 -2.42 -9.78
CA PRO A 141 -14.74 -2.47 -11.00
C PRO A 141 -14.81 -1.12 -11.75
N THR A 142 -14.47 -0.01 -11.11
CA THR A 142 -14.43 1.32 -11.76
C THR A 142 -13.21 1.45 -12.67
N ILE A 143 -12.07 0.89 -12.29
CA ILE A 143 -10.84 0.89 -13.09
C ILE A 143 -10.96 -0.23 -14.13
N ARG A 144 -11.55 0.05 -15.28
CA ARG A 144 -11.96 -0.96 -16.29
C ARG A 144 -11.52 -0.67 -17.73
N GLN A 145 -10.66 0.31 -17.93
CA GLN A 145 -10.08 0.54 -19.26
C GLN A 145 -9.31 -0.71 -19.74
N PRO A 146 -9.36 -1.06 -21.03
CA PRO A 146 -8.55 -2.14 -21.56
C PRO A 146 -7.07 -1.95 -21.21
N GLY A 147 -6.43 -2.97 -20.63
CA GLY A 147 -5.05 -2.90 -20.16
C GLY A 147 -4.82 -2.04 -18.92
N SER A 148 -5.88 -1.64 -18.20
CA SER A 148 -5.73 -0.92 -16.93
C SER A 148 -5.21 -1.82 -15.82
N GLU A 149 -4.43 -1.21 -14.93
CA GLU A 149 -3.77 -1.90 -13.83
C GLU A 149 -4.06 -1.22 -12.48
N LEU A 150 -4.15 -2.04 -11.43
CA LEU A 150 -4.27 -1.61 -10.05
C LEU A 150 -2.99 -2.02 -9.29
N TRP A 151 -2.32 -1.03 -8.74
CA TRP A 151 -1.06 -1.17 -8.03
C TRP A 151 -1.27 -0.88 -6.55
N PHE A 152 -0.73 -1.73 -5.67
CA PHE A 152 -0.89 -1.60 -4.22
C PHE A 152 0.47 -1.69 -3.55
N SER A 153 0.76 -0.74 -2.66
CA SER A 153 1.95 -0.75 -1.82
C SER A 153 1.56 -0.57 -0.37
N TRP A 154 2.04 -1.46 0.53
CA TRP A 154 1.71 -1.36 1.96
C TRP A 154 2.73 -2.05 2.86
N ASN A 155 2.68 -1.67 4.15
CA ASN A 155 3.24 -2.44 5.23
C ASN A 155 2.11 -3.23 5.89
N PRO A 156 2.17 -4.57 5.96
CA PRO A 156 1.12 -5.36 6.58
C PRO A 156 0.90 -4.98 8.04
N ARG A 157 -0.34 -4.78 8.44
CA ARG A 157 -0.69 -4.49 9.82
C ARG A 157 -1.49 -5.63 10.45
N ASN A 158 -2.56 -6.07 9.79
CA ASN A 158 -3.42 -7.14 10.26
C ASN A 158 -3.83 -8.06 9.10
N ALA A 159 -3.86 -9.37 9.34
CA ALA A 159 -4.33 -10.35 8.35
C ALA A 159 -5.81 -10.15 7.96
N ASN A 160 -6.57 -9.42 8.77
CA ASN A 160 -7.94 -9.07 8.47
C ASN A 160 -8.11 -7.79 7.64
N ASP A 161 -7.04 -7.04 7.39
CA ASP A 161 -7.09 -5.86 6.54
C ASP A 161 -7.57 -6.26 5.14
N PRO A 162 -8.46 -5.47 4.50
CA PRO A 162 -9.06 -5.85 3.22
C PRO A 162 -8.03 -6.13 2.11
N VAL A 163 -6.94 -5.38 2.07
CA VAL A 163 -5.86 -5.59 1.10
C VAL A 163 -5.11 -6.90 1.35
N ASP A 164 -4.89 -7.28 2.61
CA ASP A 164 -4.26 -8.55 2.96
C ASP A 164 -5.16 -9.73 2.61
N LYS A 165 -6.46 -9.66 2.90
CA LYS A 165 -7.43 -10.67 2.46
C LYS A 165 -7.47 -10.83 0.95
N LEU A 166 -7.37 -9.73 0.20
CA LEU A 166 -7.39 -9.75 -1.25
C LEU A 166 -6.13 -10.40 -1.86
N PHE A 167 -4.95 -10.09 -1.34
CA PHE A 167 -3.68 -10.51 -1.97
C PHE A 167 -2.90 -11.58 -1.20
N ARG A 168 -3.23 -11.83 0.07
CA ARG A 168 -2.56 -12.81 0.94
C ARG A 168 -3.52 -13.81 1.58
N GLY A 169 -4.81 -13.77 1.21
CA GLY A 169 -5.81 -14.73 1.61
C GLY A 169 -5.67 -16.07 0.87
N GLU A 170 -6.57 -17.01 1.14
CA GLU A 170 -6.57 -18.35 0.54
C GLU A 170 -6.79 -18.31 -0.99
N VAL A 171 -7.56 -17.35 -1.47
CA VAL A 171 -7.84 -17.16 -2.90
C VAL A 171 -7.40 -15.78 -3.33
N THR A 172 -6.40 -15.72 -4.20
CA THR A 172 -5.86 -14.48 -4.74
C THR A 172 -6.31 -14.24 -6.19
N PRO A 173 -6.32 -12.99 -6.67
CA PRO A 173 -6.65 -12.68 -8.07
C PRO A 173 -5.73 -13.40 -9.05
N LYS A 174 -6.29 -14.00 -10.11
CA LYS A 174 -5.52 -14.82 -11.08
C LYS A 174 -4.47 -14.04 -11.87
N ASN A 175 -4.71 -12.76 -12.14
CA ASN A 175 -3.79 -11.90 -12.89
C ASN A 175 -3.16 -10.89 -11.93
N ALA A 176 -2.31 -11.38 -11.03
CA ALA A 176 -1.66 -10.61 -9.98
C ALA A 176 -0.17 -10.96 -9.83
N ILE A 177 0.66 -9.93 -9.72
CA ILE A 177 2.04 -10.00 -9.23
C ILE A 177 1.99 -9.62 -7.76
N ILE A 178 2.32 -10.56 -6.87
CA ILE A 178 2.29 -10.36 -5.42
C ILE A 178 3.70 -10.60 -4.90
N LYS A 179 4.32 -9.57 -4.31
CA LYS A 179 5.71 -9.65 -3.82
C LYS A 179 5.86 -9.10 -2.41
N LYS A 180 6.57 -9.85 -1.58
CA LYS A 180 7.10 -9.36 -0.31
C LYS A 180 8.46 -8.72 -0.59
N VAL A 181 8.66 -7.49 -0.10
CA VAL A 181 9.91 -6.72 -0.27
C VAL A 181 10.25 -5.99 1.02
N ASN A 182 11.49 -6.12 1.46
CA ASN A 182 11.99 -5.54 2.70
C ASN A 182 13.23 -4.67 2.45
N PHE A 183 13.85 -4.19 3.52
CA PHE A 183 15.04 -3.34 3.44
C PHE A 183 16.23 -4.03 2.77
N ASP A 184 16.38 -5.34 2.91
CA ASP A 184 17.43 -6.18 2.33
C ASP A 184 17.31 -6.35 0.81
N ASP A 185 16.13 -6.14 0.26
CA ASP A 185 15.91 -6.08 -1.19
C ASP A 185 16.31 -4.70 -1.78
N ASN A 186 16.58 -3.71 -0.95
CA ASN A 186 16.89 -2.35 -1.37
C ASN A 186 18.40 -2.07 -1.35
N LYS A 187 19.07 -2.17 -2.51
CA LYS A 187 20.49 -1.83 -2.64
C LYS A 187 20.83 -0.37 -2.32
N PHE A 188 19.83 0.52 -2.27
CA PHE A 188 19.96 1.94 -1.93
C PHE A 188 19.55 2.23 -0.48
N PHE A 189 19.49 1.22 0.40
CA PHE A 189 19.06 1.39 1.77
C PHE A 189 19.99 2.37 2.52
N PRO A 190 19.48 3.53 3.02
CA PRO A 190 20.33 4.56 3.64
C PRO A 190 20.99 4.06 4.92
N LYS A 191 22.22 4.54 5.15
CA LYS A 191 22.97 4.20 6.36
C LYS A 191 22.25 4.66 7.62
N GLU A 192 21.72 5.86 7.63
CA GLU A 192 20.97 6.43 8.76
C GLU A 192 19.77 5.55 9.13
N LEU A 193 19.04 5.07 8.13
CA LEU A 193 17.91 4.19 8.35
C LEU A 193 18.35 2.79 8.81
N ASN A 194 19.52 2.33 8.38
CA ASN A 194 20.11 1.08 8.88
C ASN A 194 20.54 1.18 10.36
N ASP A 195 21.08 2.31 10.77
CA ASP A 195 21.46 2.54 12.16
C ASP A 195 20.22 2.52 13.07
N GLU A 196 19.12 3.15 12.66
CA GLU A 196 17.81 3.06 13.32
C GLU A 196 17.28 1.63 13.38
N ARG A 197 17.40 0.88 12.28
CA ARG A 197 17.00 -0.52 12.21
C ARG A 197 17.78 -1.39 13.20
N LEU A 198 19.09 -1.18 13.31
CA LEU A 198 19.93 -1.93 14.24
C LEU A 198 19.56 -1.60 15.70
N TYR A 199 19.31 -0.33 16.01
CA TYR A 199 18.81 0.09 17.30
C TYR A 199 17.46 -0.54 17.64
N ASP A 200 16.51 -0.56 16.70
CA ASP A 200 15.20 -1.20 16.88
C ASP A 200 15.32 -2.71 17.09
N LYS A 201 16.30 -3.36 16.45
CA LYS A 201 16.56 -4.79 16.63
C LYS A 201 16.95 -5.16 18.06
N GLU A 202 17.65 -4.26 18.74
CA GLU A 202 18.08 -4.46 20.14
C GLU A 202 17.00 -4.05 21.14
N THR A 203 16.29 -2.95 20.87
CA THR A 203 15.41 -2.29 21.85
C THR A 203 13.93 -2.58 21.68
N LYS A 204 13.48 -2.95 20.44
CA LYS A 204 12.07 -3.17 20.09
C LYS A 204 11.87 -4.51 19.38
N ARG A 205 12.39 -5.59 19.98
CA ARG A 205 12.43 -6.94 19.36
C ARG A 205 11.06 -7.46 18.92
N ASP A 206 10.04 -7.23 19.72
CA ASP A 206 8.64 -7.61 19.47
C ASP A 206 8.03 -6.89 18.28
N ARG A 207 8.49 -5.66 17.96
CA ARG A 207 8.00 -4.87 16.85
C ARG A 207 8.91 -4.90 15.63
N TYR A 208 10.15 -5.39 15.77
CA TYR A 208 11.14 -5.42 14.72
C TYR A 208 10.63 -6.12 13.44
N SER A 209 10.04 -7.30 13.62
CA SER A 209 9.52 -8.10 12.51
C SER A 209 8.40 -7.38 11.75
N HIS A 210 7.53 -6.66 12.46
CA HIS A 210 6.50 -5.84 11.83
C HIS A 210 7.11 -4.64 11.07
N ILE A 211 7.97 -3.87 11.72
CA ILE A 211 8.50 -2.62 11.17
C ILE A 211 9.41 -2.89 9.96
N TRP A 212 10.33 -3.85 10.07
CA TRP A 212 11.42 -4.04 9.11
C TRP A 212 11.27 -5.25 8.20
N MET A 213 10.55 -6.30 8.64
CA MET A 213 10.39 -7.54 7.90
C MET A 213 8.99 -7.71 7.29
N GLY A 214 8.09 -6.72 7.47
CA GLY A 214 6.75 -6.74 6.89
C GLY A 214 5.85 -7.86 7.42
N GLU A 215 6.08 -8.27 8.67
CA GLU A 215 5.15 -9.15 9.38
C GLU A 215 3.98 -8.35 9.94
N TYR A 216 2.94 -9.04 10.37
CA TYR A 216 1.79 -8.38 11.00
C TYR A 216 2.20 -7.71 12.32
N GLU A 217 1.48 -6.66 12.66
CA GLU A 217 1.67 -5.99 13.95
C GLU A 217 1.42 -7.00 15.09
N PRO A 218 2.33 -7.08 16.08
CA PRO A 218 2.14 -7.98 17.21
C PRO A 218 0.86 -7.58 17.95
N THR A 219 0.15 -8.57 18.47
CA THR A 219 -0.99 -8.35 19.35
C THR A 219 -0.53 -7.50 20.53
N ALA A 220 -1.36 -6.57 21.00
CA ALA A 220 -1.00 -5.53 21.96
C ALA A 220 -0.07 -6.02 23.07
N VAL A 221 1.05 -5.32 23.27
CA VAL A 221 1.99 -5.58 24.38
C VAL A 221 1.20 -5.54 25.69
N GLY A 222 1.22 -6.62 26.44
CA GLY A 222 0.43 -6.78 27.67
C GLY A 222 -0.93 -7.50 27.48
N ALA A 223 -1.27 -7.94 26.29
CA ALA A 223 -2.38 -8.86 26.13
C ALA A 223 -2.06 -10.18 26.86
N ILE A 224 -2.93 -10.57 27.79
CA ILE A 224 -2.85 -11.84 28.55
C ILE A 224 -2.90 -13.03 27.58
N TRP A 225 -3.52 -12.83 26.40
CA TRP A 225 -3.74 -13.84 25.38
C TRP A 225 -3.22 -13.37 24.03
N ASP A 226 -2.34 -14.16 23.42
CA ASP A 226 -1.94 -14.02 22.02
C ASP A 226 -2.40 -15.21 21.18
N ARG A 227 -2.28 -15.09 19.84
CA ARG A 227 -2.68 -16.19 18.93
C ARG A 227 -1.89 -17.47 19.18
N GLN A 228 -0.61 -17.34 19.53
CA GLN A 228 0.27 -18.48 19.78
C GLN A 228 -0.18 -19.23 21.03
N THR A 229 -0.51 -18.50 22.10
CA THR A 229 -1.08 -19.06 23.33
C THR A 229 -2.39 -19.80 23.07
N PHE A 230 -3.29 -19.22 22.24
CA PHE A 230 -4.51 -19.91 21.83
C PHE A 230 -4.23 -21.19 21.05
N HIS A 231 -3.35 -21.15 20.04
CA HIS A 231 -3.04 -22.35 19.24
C HIS A 231 -2.37 -23.45 20.06
N GLN A 232 -1.44 -23.11 20.93
CA GLN A 232 -0.73 -24.07 21.79
C GLN A 232 -1.64 -24.71 22.85
N ASN A 233 -2.65 -23.98 23.32
CA ASN A 233 -3.55 -24.43 24.38
C ASN A 233 -4.90 -24.90 23.87
N ARG A 234 -5.15 -24.87 22.55
CA ARG A 234 -6.38 -25.39 21.95
C ARG A 234 -6.48 -26.89 22.19
N ARG A 235 -7.58 -27.35 22.77
CA ARG A 235 -7.90 -28.77 23.01
C ARG A 235 -9.10 -29.16 22.15
N GLU A 236 -9.05 -30.34 21.57
CA GLU A 236 -10.20 -30.92 20.85
C GLU A 236 -11.17 -31.55 21.81
N GLU A 237 -10.69 -32.07 22.94
CA GLU A 237 -11.50 -32.64 24.01
C GLU A 237 -11.26 -31.87 25.31
N LEU A 238 -12.32 -31.66 26.08
CA LEU A 238 -12.27 -31.03 27.40
C LEU A 238 -11.64 -32.02 28.39
N PRO A 239 -10.58 -31.62 29.14
CA PRO A 239 -10.09 -32.46 30.24
C PRO A 239 -11.10 -32.52 31.36
N GLU A 240 -10.97 -33.53 32.24
CA GLU A 240 -11.78 -33.60 33.46
C GLU A 240 -11.56 -32.34 34.31
N MET A 241 -12.66 -31.62 34.57
CA MET A 241 -12.61 -30.32 35.25
C MET A 241 -13.05 -30.47 36.70
N GLY A 242 -12.14 -30.14 37.64
CA GLY A 242 -12.46 -30.08 39.08
C GLY A 242 -13.36 -28.90 39.47
N ARG A 243 -13.39 -27.83 38.65
CA ARG A 243 -14.25 -26.66 38.86
C ARG A 243 -14.52 -25.95 37.53
N ILE A 244 -15.78 -25.56 37.31
CA ILE A 244 -16.20 -24.75 36.15
C ILE A 244 -16.65 -23.39 36.66
N VAL A 245 -16.07 -22.30 36.11
CA VAL A 245 -16.47 -20.92 36.40
C VAL A 245 -16.88 -20.28 35.09
N VAL A 246 -18.08 -19.71 35.04
CA VAL A 246 -18.59 -18.93 33.90
C VAL A 246 -18.54 -17.46 34.30
N SER A 247 -17.73 -16.67 33.57
CA SER A 247 -17.71 -15.22 33.71
C SER A 247 -18.40 -14.58 32.52
N ILE A 248 -19.35 -13.70 32.79
CA ILE A 248 -20.07 -12.95 31.74
C ILE A 248 -19.67 -11.50 31.88
N ASP A 249 -19.02 -10.96 30.83
CA ASP A 249 -18.78 -9.54 30.68
C ASP A 249 -19.88 -8.98 29.76
N PRO A 250 -20.93 -8.33 30.29
CA PRO A 250 -21.96 -7.74 29.46
C PRO A 250 -21.35 -6.55 28.68
N ALA A 251 -21.29 -6.67 27.36
CA ALA A 251 -20.93 -5.54 26.53
C ALA A 251 -21.95 -4.39 26.76
N ILE A 252 -21.51 -3.35 27.44
CA ILE A 252 -22.29 -2.10 27.54
C ILE A 252 -22.10 -1.39 26.22
N SER A 253 -23.11 -1.44 25.34
CA SER A 253 -23.15 -0.59 24.15
C SER A 253 -23.33 0.85 24.62
N SER A 254 -22.33 1.69 24.41
CA SER A 254 -22.39 3.13 24.69
C SER A 254 -23.10 3.92 23.57
N GLU A 255 -24.13 3.35 22.95
CA GLU A 255 -25.05 4.09 22.11
C GLU A 255 -26.26 4.55 22.93
N GLU A 256 -26.04 5.53 23.81
CA GLU A 256 -27.10 6.47 24.14
C GLU A 256 -27.35 7.36 22.91
N LYS A 257 -28.37 7.03 22.14
CA LYS A 257 -29.01 8.00 21.28
C LYS A 257 -29.63 9.06 22.18
N SER A 258 -28.96 10.20 22.32
CA SER A 258 -29.63 11.42 22.80
C SER A 258 -30.67 11.80 21.76
N ASN A 259 -31.92 11.42 22.01
CA ASN A 259 -33.08 12.11 21.46
C ASN A 259 -33.23 13.40 22.28
N GLU A 260 -32.88 14.54 21.64
CA GLU A 260 -33.61 15.80 21.77
C GLU A 260 -33.25 16.70 20.57
#